data_505793dbe7053b851b9faec7e63d914b
#
_entry.id   505793dbe7053b851b9faec7e63d914b
#
_cell.length_a   1.000
_cell.length_b   1.000
_cell.length_c   1.000
_cell.angle_alpha   90.00
_cell.angle_beta   90.00
_cell.angle_gamma   90.00
#
_symmetry.space_group_name_H-M   'P 1'
#
loop_
_entity.id
_entity.type
_entity.pdbx_description
1 polymer ?
#
loop_
_entity_poly.entity_id
_entity_poly.type
_entity_poly.pdbx_seq_one_letter_code
_entity_poly.pdbx_strand_id
1 'polypeptide(L)'
;GVLLDLDTGTYPYVSSGMSGAGGAATQGGIGPRRLDKVLGVFKAYSTRVGNGPFPTEFDDGSQSALCQFIRDTGREYGVTTGRPRRCGYLDLVALRYACLANSIDSLVLTHLDVYDTLDSFEACVAYKVRGQLVEHFPASVRDLEDAEPVLRTFRGWKRSLKEVREYDELPREARDYVSFIEEYT
;
A
#
# COMPACT_ATOMS: atom_id res chain seq x y z
N GLY A 1 -5.98 1.71 -5.55
CA GLY A 1 -7.19 2.27 -6.17
C GLY A 1 -8.00 3.15 -5.25
N VAL A 2 -8.31 2.74 -4.01
CA VAL A 2 -9.25 3.47 -3.15
C VAL A 2 -8.87 4.94 -2.90
N LEU A 3 -7.59 5.27 -2.76
CA LEU A 3 -7.15 6.65 -2.57
C LEU A 3 -7.29 7.53 -3.82
N LEU A 4 -7.57 6.94 -4.97
CA LEU A 4 -7.90 7.65 -6.22
C LEU A 4 -9.40 7.65 -6.52
N ASP A 5 -10.21 7.07 -5.67
CA ASP A 5 -11.66 7.06 -5.77
C ASP A 5 -12.23 8.48 -5.57
N LEU A 6 -13.27 8.83 -6.32
CA LEU A 6 -13.85 10.17 -6.31
C LEU A 6 -14.45 10.53 -4.94
N ASP A 7 -15.10 9.56 -4.28
CA ASP A 7 -15.83 9.79 -3.03
C ASP A 7 -15.01 9.47 -1.78
N THR A 8 -14.18 8.42 -1.85
CA THR A 8 -13.42 7.90 -0.69
C THR A 8 -11.93 8.22 -0.77
N GLY A 9 -11.45 8.78 -1.87
CA GLY A 9 -10.04 9.09 -2.09
C GLY A 9 -9.59 10.45 -1.59
N THR A 10 -8.37 10.82 -1.98
CA THR A 10 -7.68 12.06 -1.57
C THR A 10 -8.04 13.24 -2.49
N TYR A 11 -9.31 13.64 -2.52
CA TYR A 11 -9.75 14.77 -3.33
C TYR A 11 -8.93 16.06 -3.02
N PRO A 12 -8.48 16.85 -4.03
CA PRO A 12 -8.80 16.74 -5.46
C PRO A 12 -7.90 15.79 -6.28
N TYR A 13 -7.02 15.05 -5.66
CA TYR A 13 -6.05 14.17 -6.32
C TYR A 13 -6.64 12.78 -6.56
N VAL A 14 -7.72 12.71 -7.33
CA VAL A 14 -8.50 11.50 -7.60
C VAL A 14 -8.67 11.26 -9.10
N SER A 15 -9.12 10.08 -9.49
CA SER A 15 -9.56 9.79 -10.85
C SER A 15 -11.04 10.09 -11.02
N SER A 16 -11.53 10.08 -12.27
CA SER A 16 -12.92 10.42 -12.60
C SER A 16 -13.94 9.30 -12.33
N GLY A 17 -13.66 8.36 -11.46
CA GLY A 17 -14.54 7.22 -11.23
C GLY A 17 -14.52 6.70 -9.79
N MET A 18 -15.46 5.84 -9.52
CA MET A 18 -15.54 5.08 -8.27
C MET A 18 -14.67 3.84 -8.38
N SER A 19 -13.54 3.82 -7.70
CA SER A 19 -12.54 2.72 -7.74
C SER A 19 -12.75 1.68 -6.65
N GLY A 20 -13.69 1.93 -5.73
CA GLY A 20 -14.01 1.04 -4.63
C GLY A 20 -15.00 -0.07 -5.00
N ALA A 21 -15.18 -1.05 -4.12
CA ALA A 21 -16.12 -2.16 -4.30
C ALA A 21 -17.58 -1.67 -4.47
N GLY A 22 -17.96 -0.58 -3.78
CA GLY A 22 -19.26 0.07 -3.97
C GLY A 22 -19.47 0.58 -5.39
N GLY A 23 -18.41 1.00 -6.07
CA GLY A 23 -18.42 1.42 -7.46
C GLY A 23 -18.79 0.28 -8.42
N ALA A 24 -18.39 -0.95 -8.13
CA ALA A 24 -18.78 -2.12 -8.92
C ALA A 24 -20.31 -2.32 -8.93
N ALA A 25 -20.98 -2.10 -7.82
CA ALA A 25 -22.42 -2.17 -7.72
C ALA A 25 -23.10 -1.03 -8.49
N THR A 26 -22.69 0.22 -8.27
CA THR A 26 -23.34 1.40 -8.85
C THR A 26 -23.05 1.57 -10.34
N GLN A 27 -21.79 1.44 -10.77
CA GLN A 27 -21.39 1.61 -12.18
C GLN A 27 -21.66 0.36 -13.02
N GLY A 28 -21.56 -0.82 -12.43
CA GLY A 28 -21.84 -2.09 -13.08
C GLY A 28 -23.33 -2.44 -13.19
N GLY A 29 -24.20 -1.66 -12.53
CA GLY A 29 -25.64 -1.93 -12.50
C GLY A 29 -26.01 -3.22 -11.75
N ILE A 30 -25.16 -3.68 -10.83
CA ILE A 30 -25.37 -4.88 -10.03
C ILE A 30 -25.88 -4.48 -8.64
N GLY A 31 -26.90 -5.17 -8.15
CA GLY A 31 -27.35 -4.95 -6.77
C GLY A 31 -26.26 -5.33 -5.75
N PRO A 32 -26.07 -4.56 -4.66
CA PRO A 32 -24.95 -4.77 -3.71
C PRO A 32 -24.95 -6.16 -3.07
N ARG A 33 -26.12 -6.81 -2.95
CA ARG A 33 -26.23 -8.19 -2.44
C ARG A 33 -25.74 -9.27 -3.40
N ARG A 34 -25.28 -8.90 -4.59
CA ARG A 34 -24.68 -9.79 -5.58
C ARG A 34 -23.16 -9.80 -5.53
N LEU A 35 -22.57 -9.04 -4.62
CA LEU A 35 -21.16 -9.09 -4.29
C LEU A 35 -20.97 -10.07 -3.12
N ASP A 36 -20.52 -11.28 -3.42
CA ASP A 36 -20.35 -12.34 -2.42
C ASP A 36 -19.04 -12.17 -1.65
N LYS A 37 -17.98 -11.72 -2.31
CA LYS A 37 -16.66 -11.48 -1.72
C LYS A 37 -15.93 -10.35 -2.40
N VAL A 38 -15.15 -9.61 -1.62
CA VAL A 38 -14.25 -8.55 -2.10
C VAL A 38 -12.80 -8.93 -1.78
N LEU A 39 -12.01 -9.11 -2.82
CA LEU A 39 -10.58 -9.40 -2.69
C LEU A 39 -9.77 -8.13 -2.90
N GLY A 40 -9.00 -7.73 -1.89
CA GLY A 40 -8.06 -6.61 -1.98
C GLY A 40 -6.70 -7.07 -2.49
N VAL A 41 -6.20 -6.47 -3.57
CA VAL A 41 -4.84 -6.74 -4.06
C VAL A 41 -3.96 -5.55 -3.72
N PHE A 42 -2.84 -5.80 -3.06
CA PHE A 42 -1.88 -4.77 -2.68
C PHE A 42 -0.43 -5.27 -2.86
N LYS A 43 0.51 -4.34 -2.88
CA LYS A 43 1.94 -4.63 -2.99
C LYS A 43 2.59 -4.59 -1.61
N ALA A 44 3.75 -5.22 -1.47
CA ALA A 44 4.57 -5.14 -0.25
C ALA A 44 5.08 -3.71 0.04
N TYR A 45 5.00 -2.79 -0.90
CA TYR A 45 5.33 -1.37 -0.80
C TYR A 45 4.22 -0.52 -1.42
N SER A 46 4.22 0.78 -1.16
CA SER A 46 3.23 1.70 -1.72
C SER A 46 3.72 2.34 -3.01
N THR A 47 2.79 2.60 -3.93
CA THR A 47 3.06 3.40 -5.14
C THR A 47 1.92 4.39 -5.37
N ARG A 48 2.25 5.57 -5.89
CA ARG A 48 1.26 6.56 -6.29
C ARG A 48 1.52 7.06 -7.71
N VAL A 49 0.45 7.20 -8.47
CA VAL A 49 0.44 7.86 -9.78
C VAL A 49 -0.18 9.24 -9.63
N GLY A 50 0.42 10.24 -10.29
CA GLY A 50 -0.04 11.62 -10.22
C GLY A 50 0.37 12.35 -8.93
N ASN A 51 -0.18 13.55 -8.78
CA ASN A 51 0.09 14.42 -7.65
C ASN A 51 -0.71 14.02 -6.41
N GLY A 52 -0.51 14.74 -5.30
CA GLY A 52 -1.20 14.57 -4.04
C GLY A 52 -0.33 13.99 -2.95
N PRO A 53 -0.84 13.98 -1.71
CA PRO A 53 -0.09 13.57 -0.55
C PRO A 53 0.29 12.09 -0.61
N PHE A 54 1.51 11.79 -0.18
CA PHE A 54 2.03 10.45 -0.09
C PHE A 54 2.96 10.37 1.12
N PRO A 55 2.42 10.28 2.34
CA PRO A 55 3.19 10.38 3.58
C PRO A 55 4.36 9.41 3.68
N THR A 56 4.25 8.24 3.06
CA THR A 56 5.27 7.20 3.09
C THR A 56 6.21 7.23 1.89
N GLU A 57 6.14 8.26 1.03
CA GLU A 57 7.00 8.40 -0.14
C GLU A 57 8.47 8.45 0.26
N PHE A 58 9.32 7.76 -0.48
CA PHE A 58 10.77 7.86 -0.30
C PHE A 58 11.25 9.25 -0.70
N ASP A 59 12.09 9.85 0.14
CA ASP A 59 12.74 11.11 -0.21
C ASP A 59 13.80 10.91 -1.30
N ASP A 60 14.06 11.96 -2.08
CA ASP A 60 15.05 11.94 -3.14
C ASP A 60 16.50 12.06 -2.60
N GLY A 61 16.67 12.21 -1.29
CA GLY A 61 17.97 12.33 -0.60
C GLY A 61 18.45 11.00 -0.03
N SER A 62 18.22 10.80 1.26
CA SER A 62 18.75 9.65 2.03
C SER A 62 18.17 8.31 1.57
N GLN A 63 16.95 8.30 1.03
CA GLN A 63 16.24 7.10 0.59
C GLN A 63 16.30 6.88 -0.94
N SER A 64 17.02 7.70 -1.68
CA SER A 64 17.08 7.63 -3.16
C SER A 64 17.54 6.25 -3.67
N ALA A 65 18.53 5.64 -3.03
CA ALA A 65 19.04 4.31 -3.39
C ALA A 65 17.99 3.21 -3.16
N LEU A 66 17.25 3.25 -2.05
CA LEU A 66 16.16 2.32 -1.75
C LEU A 66 15.00 2.52 -2.73
N CYS A 67 14.64 3.77 -3.01
CA CYS A 67 13.62 4.13 -3.98
C CYS A 67 13.95 3.56 -5.37
N GLN A 68 15.18 3.75 -5.83
CA GLN A 68 15.63 3.24 -7.11
C GLN A 68 15.64 1.70 -7.14
N PHE A 69 16.13 1.07 -6.06
CA PHE A 69 16.14 -0.39 -5.93
C PHE A 69 14.71 -0.98 -6.02
N ILE A 70 13.75 -0.43 -5.27
CA ILE A 70 12.35 -0.89 -5.29
C ILE A 70 11.72 -0.63 -6.66
N ARG A 71 12.00 0.52 -7.26
CA ARG A 71 11.48 0.88 -8.59
C ARG A 71 11.98 -0.07 -9.68
N ASP A 72 13.24 -0.43 -9.66
CA ASP A 72 13.85 -1.32 -10.64
C ASP A 72 13.40 -2.78 -10.44
N THR A 73 13.47 -3.27 -9.19
CA THR A 73 13.10 -4.66 -8.85
C THR A 73 11.60 -4.87 -9.05
N GLY A 74 10.76 -3.92 -8.62
CA GLY A 74 9.31 -3.95 -8.78
C GLY A 74 8.81 -3.55 -10.17
N ARG A 75 9.72 -3.09 -11.07
CA ARG A 75 9.39 -2.58 -12.42
C ARG A 75 8.38 -1.43 -12.39
N GLU A 76 8.57 -0.50 -11.46
CA GLU A 76 7.64 0.60 -11.20
C GLU A 76 7.84 1.76 -12.19
N TYR A 77 7.57 1.46 -13.46
CA TYR A 77 7.59 2.41 -14.58
C TYR A 77 6.25 2.38 -15.31
N GLY A 78 5.86 3.50 -15.88
CA GLY A 78 4.66 3.57 -16.72
C GLY A 78 4.83 2.75 -17.98
N VAL A 79 3.88 1.84 -18.27
CA VAL A 79 3.96 0.94 -19.42
C VAL A 79 4.09 1.71 -20.74
N THR A 80 3.34 2.80 -20.89
CA THR A 80 3.31 3.60 -22.13
C THR A 80 4.38 4.69 -22.16
N THR A 81 4.63 5.34 -21.03
CA THR A 81 5.49 6.54 -20.96
C THR A 81 6.90 6.26 -20.46
N GLY A 82 7.15 5.09 -19.88
CA GLY A 82 8.42 4.78 -19.21
C GLY A 82 8.71 5.63 -17.98
N ARG A 83 7.80 6.52 -17.55
CA ARG A 83 8.03 7.41 -16.41
C ARG A 83 8.11 6.62 -15.11
N PRO A 84 9.11 6.92 -14.24
CA PRO A 84 9.20 6.30 -12.94
C PRO A 84 7.95 6.65 -12.10
N ARG A 85 7.44 5.65 -11.37
CA ARG A 85 6.37 5.85 -10.40
C ARG A 85 6.93 6.36 -9.09
N ARG A 86 6.15 7.13 -8.36
CA ARG A 86 6.41 7.48 -6.97
C ARG A 86 6.29 6.21 -6.15
N CYS A 87 7.30 5.91 -5.33
CA CYS A 87 7.35 4.72 -4.48
C CYS A 87 7.57 5.14 -3.02
N GLY A 88 7.13 4.31 -2.10
CA GLY A 88 7.25 4.56 -0.67
C GLY A 88 7.08 3.28 0.16
N TYR A 89 7.26 3.38 1.47
CA TYR A 89 7.00 2.29 2.39
C TYR A 89 5.56 1.81 2.31
N LEU A 90 5.31 0.52 2.58
CA LEU A 90 3.94 0.04 2.74
C LEU A 90 3.23 0.87 3.82
N ASP A 91 2.10 1.43 3.46
CA ASP A 91 1.26 2.22 4.35
C ASP A 91 0.12 1.36 4.89
N LEU A 92 0.31 0.83 6.09
CA LEU A 92 -0.67 -0.05 6.73
C LEU A 92 -1.90 0.72 7.22
N VAL A 93 -1.75 2.01 7.55
CA VAL A 93 -2.88 2.87 7.92
C VAL A 93 -3.81 3.06 6.72
N ALA A 94 -3.24 3.34 5.55
CA ALA A 94 -3.99 3.44 4.30
C ALA A 94 -4.57 2.09 3.86
N LEU A 95 -3.84 0.98 4.07
CA LEU A 95 -4.32 -0.36 3.76
C LEU A 95 -5.53 -0.72 4.63
N ARG A 96 -5.47 -0.49 5.96
CA ARG A 96 -6.60 -0.71 6.87
C ARG A 96 -7.81 0.14 6.49
N TYR A 97 -7.60 1.41 6.13
CA TYR A 97 -8.66 2.26 5.60
C TYR A 97 -9.28 1.66 4.33
N ALA A 98 -8.46 1.16 3.40
CA ALA A 98 -8.93 0.53 2.18
C ALA A 98 -9.76 -0.73 2.46
N CYS A 99 -9.36 -1.55 3.45
CA CYS A 99 -10.11 -2.72 3.88
C CYS A 99 -11.50 -2.33 4.41
N LEU A 100 -11.56 -1.34 5.29
CA LEU A 100 -12.82 -0.84 5.85
C LEU A 100 -13.74 -0.23 4.80
N ALA A 101 -13.21 0.67 3.96
CA ALA A 101 -14.00 1.38 2.95
C ALA A 101 -14.58 0.46 1.87
N ASN A 102 -13.98 -0.71 1.66
CA ASN A 102 -14.39 -1.66 0.63
C ASN A 102 -14.96 -2.97 1.18
N SER A 103 -15.07 -3.13 2.50
CA SER A 103 -15.47 -4.41 3.13
C SER A 103 -14.67 -5.59 2.56
N ILE A 104 -13.34 -5.47 2.58
CA ILE A 104 -12.46 -6.51 2.02
C ILE A 104 -12.50 -7.76 2.89
N ASP A 105 -12.84 -8.90 2.30
CA ASP A 105 -12.89 -10.20 2.97
C ASP A 105 -11.52 -10.89 3.03
N SER A 106 -10.68 -10.64 2.03
CA SER A 106 -9.35 -11.26 1.95
C SER A 106 -8.37 -10.35 1.19
N LEU A 107 -7.11 -10.41 1.60
CA LEU A 107 -6.02 -9.65 0.99
C LEU A 107 -5.08 -10.56 0.19
N VAL A 108 -4.66 -10.09 -0.96
CA VAL A 108 -3.63 -10.73 -1.79
C VAL A 108 -2.40 -9.82 -1.80
N LEU A 109 -1.35 -10.24 -1.10
CA LEU A 109 -0.06 -9.56 -1.08
C LEU A 109 0.76 -9.94 -2.32
N THR A 110 1.21 -8.94 -3.06
CA THR A 110 2.05 -9.09 -4.25
C THR A 110 3.40 -8.41 -4.06
N HIS A 111 4.37 -8.73 -4.89
CA HIS A 111 5.72 -8.13 -4.87
C HIS A 111 6.47 -8.29 -3.54
N LEU A 112 6.19 -9.35 -2.77
CA LEU A 112 6.92 -9.62 -1.54
C LEU A 112 8.41 -9.93 -1.83
N ASP A 113 8.70 -10.54 -2.97
CA ASP A 113 10.02 -10.86 -3.49
C ASP A 113 10.94 -9.66 -3.72
N VAL A 114 10.39 -8.44 -3.78
CA VAL A 114 11.19 -7.20 -3.85
C VAL A 114 12.13 -7.07 -2.65
N TYR A 115 11.76 -7.64 -1.50
CA TYR A 115 12.56 -7.58 -0.28
C TYR A 115 13.56 -8.74 -0.10
N ASP A 116 13.66 -9.66 -1.07
CA ASP A 116 14.47 -10.90 -0.97
C ASP A 116 15.93 -10.68 -0.56
N THR A 117 16.51 -9.55 -0.95
CA THR A 117 17.94 -9.27 -0.73
C THR A 117 18.22 -8.26 0.40
N LEU A 118 17.18 -7.66 0.97
CA LEU A 118 17.35 -6.63 2.00
C LEU A 118 17.67 -7.24 3.37
N ASP A 119 18.48 -6.52 4.16
CA ASP A 119 18.74 -6.85 5.58
C ASP A 119 17.53 -6.57 6.45
N SER A 120 16.87 -5.46 6.14
CA SER A 120 15.66 -4.98 6.82
C SER A 120 14.88 -4.07 5.88
N PHE A 121 13.61 -3.90 6.17
CA PHE A 121 12.71 -2.97 5.49
C PHE A 121 11.71 -2.41 6.51
N GLU A 122 10.96 -1.41 6.11
CA GLU A 122 10.05 -0.71 7.01
C GLU A 122 8.64 -0.64 6.43
N ALA A 123 7.64 -0.53 7.32
CA ALA A 123 6.26 -0.22 6.97
C ALA A 123 5.69 0.83 7.93
N CYS A 124 4.80 1.67 7.44
CA CYS A 124 4.14 2.70 8.22
C CYS A 124 2.98 2.11 9.03
N VAL A 125 3.01 2.30 10.34
CA VAL A 125 2.02 1.77 11.29
C VAL A 125 1.16 2.87 11.92
N ALA A 126 1.54 4.13 11.81
CA ALA A 126 0.80 5.29 12.29
C ALA A 126 1.33 6.55 11.60
N TYR A 127 0.67 7.68 11.80
CA TYR A 127 1.18 8.98 11.42
C TYR A 127 1.38 9.87 12.65
N LYS A 128 2.27 10.87 12.52
CA LYS A 128 2.26 12.06 13.37
C LYS A 128 1.69 13.21 12.55
N VAL A 129 0.60 13.78 13.01
CA VAL A 129 -0.02 14.96 12.40
C VAL A 129 0.06 16.10 13.42
N ARG A 130 0.81 17.14 13.10
CA ARG A 130 1.05 18.28 14.03
C ARG A 130 1.53 17.83 15.40
N GLY A 131 2.41 16.83 15.46
CA GLY A 131 2.98 16.28 16.68
C GLY A 131 2.10 15.29 17.43
N GLN A 132 0.87 15.04 17.00
CA GLN A 132 -0.04 14.06 17.60
C GLN A 132 0.01 12.74 16.85
N LEU A 133 0.04 11.62 17.59
CA LEU A 133 -0.03 10.28 17.01
C LEU A 133 -1.45 10.00 16.52
N VAL A 134 -1.55 9.57 15.27
CA VAL A 134 -2.81 9.26 14.58
C VAL A 134 -2.71 7.86 13.97
N GLU A 135 -3.57 6.95 14.42
CA GLU A 135 -3.58 5.55 13.98
C GLU A 135 -4.68 5.24 12.97
N HIS A 136 -5.37 6.25 12.48
CA HIS A 136 -6.39 6.15 11.44
C HIS A 136 -6.03 7.02 10.25
N PHE A 137 -6.57 6.68 9.08
CA PHE A 137 -6.35 7.46 7.86
C PHE A 137 -7.03 8.83 8.00
N PRO A 138 -6.29 9.96 7.85
CA PRO A 138 -6.84 11.29 7.99
C PRO A 138 -7.93 11.58 6.95
N ALA A 139 -9.06 12.12 7.41
CA ALA A 139 -10.15 12.52 6.52
C ALA A 139 -9.85 13.81 5.73
N SER A 140 -8.96 14.64 6.24
CA SER A 140 -8.54 15.89 5.61
C SER A 140 -7.27 15.70 4.79
N VAL A 141 -7.29 16.15 3.53
CA VAL A 141 -6.09 16.16 2.69
C VAL A 141 -4.96 16.99 3.31
N ARG A 142 -5.28 18.10 4.00
CA ARG A 142 -4.29 18.92 4.71
C ARG A 142 -3.60 18.15 5.83
N ASP A 143 -4.36 17.36 6.60
CA ASP A 143 -3.79 16.53 7.66
C ASP A 143 -2.92 15.42 7.07
N LEU A 144 -3.28 14.93 5.88
CA LEU A 144 -2.48 13.94 5.17
C LEU A 144 -1.20 14.55 4.56
N GLU A 145 -1.24 15.82 4.14
CA GLU A 145 -0.06 16.57 3.68
C GLU A 145 0.91 16.86 4.85
N ASP A 146 0.37 17.11 6.06
CA ASP A 146 1.13 17.33 7.29
C ASP A 146 1.56 16.02 7.98
N ALA A 147 1.18 14.85 7.44
CA ALA A 147 1.41 13.56 8.08
C ALA A 147 2.86 13.08 7.91
N GLU A 148 3.52 12.84 9.02
CA GLU A 148 4.83 12.17 9.09
C GLU A 148 4.62 10.69 9.40
N PRO A 149 5.20 9.74 8.61
CA PRO A 149 5.01 8.32 8.84
C PRO A 149 5.75 7.86 10.11
N VAL A 150 5.08 7.07 10.93
CA VAL A 150 5.71 6.31 12.02
C VAL A 150 6.03 4.93 11.49
N LEU A 151 7.32 4.65 11.32
CA LEU A 151 7.80 3.44 10.69
C LEU A 151 8.12 2.35 11.74
N ARG A 152 7.79 1.11 11.40
CA ARG A 152 8.20 -0.10 12.08
C ARG A 152 9.16 -0.87 11.19
N THR A 153 10.33 -1.24 11.73
CA THR A 153 11.34 -2.03 11.03
C THR A 153 11.02 -3.53 11.14
N PHE A 154 11.17 -4.23 10.03
CA PHE A 154 11.09 -5.68 9.90
C PHE A 154 12.42 -6.23 9.43
N ARG A 155 12.74 -7.44 9.88
CA ARG A 155 13.94 -8.14 9.46
C ARG A 155 13.74 -8.74 8.07
N GLY A 156 14.70 -8.56 7.17
CA GLY A 156 14.73 -9.22 5.88
C GLY A 156 15.10 -10.71 5.99
N TRP A 157 14.75 -11.48 5.00
CA TRP A 157 14.94 -12.94 4.99
C TRP A 157 16.12 -13.40 4.14
N LYS A 158 16.70 -12.53 3.32
CA LYS A 158 17.88 -12.80 2.46
C LYS A 158 17.82 -14.12 1.70
N ARG A 159 16.68 -14.45 1.19
CA ARG A 159 16.40 -15.65 0.42
C ARG A 159 15.40 -15.35 -0.66
N SER A 160 15.63 -15.87 -1.88
CA SER A 160 14.66 -15.71 -2.96
C SER A 160 13.37 -16.47 -2.67
N LEU A 161 12.24 -15.79 -2.86
CA LEU A 161 10.90 -16.38 -2.75
C LEU A 161 10.38 -16.94 -4.08
N LYS A 162 11.15 -16.83 -5.16
CA LYS A 162 10.71 -17.18 -6.53
C LYS A 162 10.17 -18.61 -6.67
N GLU A 163 10.76 -19.57 -5.97
CA GLU A 163 10.36 -20.98 -6.04
C GLU A 163 9.44 -21.42 -4.90
N VAL A 164 9.11 -20.52 -3.96
CA VAL A 164 8.19 -20.81 -2.87
C VAL A 164 6.77 -20.90 -3.43
N ARG A 165 6.05 -21.95 -3.06
CA ARG A 165 4.67 -22.21 -3.50
C ARG A 165 3.69 -22.35 -2.35
N GLU A 166 4.17 -22.75 -1.19
CA GLU A 166 3.36 -22.99 0.00
C GLU A 166 3.74 -22.00 1.11
N TYR A 167 2.77 -21.60 1.92
CA TYR A 167 2.98 -20.65 3.03
C TYR A 167 4.05 -21.12 4.02
N ASP A 168 4.06 -22.39 4.34
CA ASP A 168 5.00 -22.97 5.31
C ASP A 168 6.45 -23.02 4.81
N GLU A 169 6.66 -22.88 3.50
CA GLU A 169 7.99 -22.79 2.89
C GLU A 169 8.59 -21.38 2.96
N LEU A 170 7.77 -20.37 3.27
CA LEU A 170 8.24 -18.99 3.46
C LEU A 170 9.26 -18.94 4.61
N PRO A 171 10.33 -18.14 4.48
CA PRO A 171 11.20 -17.80 5.59
C PRO A 171 10.39 -17.29 6.79
N ARG A 172 10.89 -17.55 7.99
CA ARG A 172 10.21 -17.13 9.22
C ARG A 172 9.92 -15.62 9.22
N GLU A 173 10.92 -14.82 8.84
CA GLU A 173 10.81 -13.36 8.80
C GLU A 173 9.70 -12.90 7.83
N ALA A 174 9.53 -13.59 6.70
CA ALA A 174 8.46 -13.30 5.75
C ALA A 174 7.08 -13.66 6.34
N ARG A 175 6.97 -14.81 7.02
CA ARG A 175 5.73 -15.21 7.73
C ARG A 175 5.39 -14.24 8.85
N ASP A 176 6.38 -13.84 9.66
CA ASP A 176 6.21 -12.87 10.74
C ASP A 176 5.68 -11.53 10.19
N TYR A 177 6.16 -11.11 9.02
CA TYR A 177 5.67 -9.90 8.35
C TYR A 177 4.23 -10.06 7.84
N VAL A 178 3.90 -11.19 7.19
CA VAL A 178 2.54 -11.46 6.72
C VAL A 178 1.56 -11.51 7.89
N SER A 179 1.90 -12.25 8.97
CA SER A 179 1.06 -12.31 10.17
C SER A 179 0.85 -10.94 10.81
N PHE A 180 1.89 -10.10 10.82
CA PHE A 180 1.73 -8.73 11.31
C PHE A 180 0.75 -7.91 10.47
N ILE A 181 0.78 -8.04 9.13
CA ILE A 181 -0.19 -7.36 8.26
C ILE A 181 -1.61 -7.85 8.55
N GLU A 182 -1.80 -9.18 8.70
CA GLU A 182 -3.10 -9.78 9.03
C GLU A 182 -3.67 -9.27 10.37
N GLU A 183 -2.83 -9.18 11.39
CA GLU A 183 -3.24 -8.65 12.70
C GLU A 183 -3.55 -7.14 12.67
N TYR A 184 -2.89 -6.40 11.78
CA TYR A 184 -3.03 -4.94 11.69
C TYR A 184 -4.26 -4.52 10.89
N THR A 185 -4.67 -5.27 9.88
CA THR A 185 -5.73 -4.89 8.92
C THR A 185 -7.06 -5.54 9.22
#